data_58c1d1270f6dd605b2027f9f91391e08
#
_entry.id   58c1d1270f6dd605b2027f9f91391e08
#
_cell.length_a   1.000
_cell.length_b   1.000
_cell.length_c   1.000
_cell.angle_alpha   90.00
_cell.angle_beta   90.00
_cell.angle_gamma   90.00
#
_symmetry.space_group_name_H-M   'P 1'
#
loop_
_entity.id
_entity.type
_entity.pdbx_description
1 polymer ?
#
loop_
_entity_poly.entity_id
_entity_poly.type
_entity_poly.pdbx_seq_one_letter_code
_entity_poly.pdbx_strand_id
1 'polypeptide(L)'
;MANCPNCDRKLRFTDWKPNCPGCGVNLMFFGFEERFYEDAKRSELSMGSMRVGSKRAKAGLAGSFWAKARLIVMALPVASFLLPWGTLSAGLPFGAQSWQAGIMGFMGLFMDNPDGLPFLMSMANGEWNALFRLGVALFGAAALAVVLSVLVLLVSFLSFVSLKRMSVIAVILSGLGALACAGGFVAGILVQNASAALANPNFTGALGYGALLSLAAFACTLTANLMLAVKGVEVEFAEGDVERREIWQKVKKGEIQLAELPYPVVETAETREREALIEKELGGEIA
;
A
#
# COMPACT_ATOMS: atom_id res chain seq x y z
N MET A 1 -38.70 -17.03 10.44
CA MET A 1 -39.06 -18.43 10.67
C MET A 1 -38.67 -19.22 9.43
N ALA A 2 -37.98 -20.33 9.57
CA ALA A 2 -37.54 -21.15 8.44
C ALA A 2 -38.68 -22.07 7.98
N ASN A 3 -38.76 -22.34 6.67
CA ASN A 3 -39.66 -23.33 6.11
C ASN A 3 -38.90 -24.65 5.90
N CYS A 4 -39.59 -25.78 5.95
CA CYS A 4 -38.99 -27.06 5.59
C CYS A 4 -38.68 -27.08 4.09
N PRO A 5 -37.43 -27.39 3.67
CA PRO A 5 -37.04 -27.34 2.26
C PRO A 5 -37.70 -28.44 1.41
N ASN A 6 -38.29 -29.48 2.01
CA ASN A 6 -38.91 -30.57 1.27
C ASN A 6 -40.46 -30.42 1.15
N CYS A 7 -41.14 -29.82 2.14
CA CYS A 7 -42.60 -29.74 2.15
C CYS A 7 -43.17 -28.34 2.41
N ASP A 8 -42.34 -27.31 2.44
CA ASP A 8 -42.64 -25.89 2.66
C ASP A 8 -43.39 -25.56 3.96
N ARG A 9 -43.58 -26.54 4.85
CA ARG A 9 -44.19 -26.31 6.15
C ARG A 9 -43.39 -25.33 6.98
N LYS A 10 -44.00 -24.31 7.54
CA LYS A 10 -43.37 -23.40 8.50
C LYS A 10 -42.96 -24.16 9.76
N LEU A 11 -41.64 -24.13 10.04
CA LEU A 11 -41.08 -24.71 11.25
C LEU A 11 -41.32 -23.76 12.43
N ARG A 12 -41.85 -24.29 13.52
CA ARG A 12 -42.05 -23.54 14.76
C ARG A 12 -40.79 -23.55 15.58
N PHE A 13 -40.63 -22.59 16.45
CA PHE A 13 -39.50 -22.51 17.35
C PHE A 13 -39.39 -23.72 18.31
N THR A 14 -40.51 -24.42 18.51
CA THR A 14 -40.59 -25.65 19.27
C THR A 14 -40.20 -26.90 18.50
N ASP A 15 -40.05 -26.82 17.18
CA ASP A 15 -39.66 -27.93 16.31
C ASP A 15 -38.13 -28.09 16.28
N TRP A 16 -37.58 -28.43 17.45
CA TRP A 16 -36.12 -28.57 17.65
C TRP A 16 -35.56 -29.94 17.29
N LYS A 17 -36.42 -30.87 16.91
CA LYS A 17 -36.02 -32.21 16.44
C LYS A 17 -35.39 -32.12 15.05
N PRO A 18 -34.36 -32.96 14.75
CA PRO A 18 -33.72 -32.93 13.46
C PRO A 18 -34.62 -33.32 12.29
N ASN A 19 -35.76 -34.00 12.56
CA ASN A 19 -36.71 -34.43 11.54
C ASN A 19 -37.92 -33.49 11.46
N CYS A 20 -38.31 -33.15 10.23
CA CYS A 20 -39.48 -32.33 9.98
C CYS A 20 -40.75 -33.03 10.50
N PRO A 21 -41.57 -32.39 11.34
CA PRO A 21 -42.80 -33.00 11.86
C PRO A 21 -43.89 -33.20 10.81
N GLY A 22 -43.72 -32.67 9.61
CA GLY A 22 -44.69 -32.81 8.50
C GLY A 22 -44.37 -33.94 7.53
N CYS A 23 -43.09 -34.01 7.07
CA CYS A 23 -42.69 -34.98 6.05
C CYS A 23 -41.63 -35.97 6.52
N GLY A 24 -41.13 -35.87 7.77
CA GLY A 24 -40.16 -36.80 8.34
C GLY A 24 -38.73 -36.60 7.84
N VAL A 25 -38.50 -35.73 6.85
CA VAL A 25 -37.14 -35.52 6.28
C VAL A 25 -36.22 -34.97 7.36
N ASN A 26 -34.97 -35.45 7.37
CA ASN A 26 -33.95 -34.93 8.27
C ASN A 26 -33.44 -33.57 7.77
N LEU A 27 -33.80 -32.52 8.51
CA LEU A 27 -33.51 -31.12 8.16
C LEU A 27 -32.02 -30.79 8.21
N MET A 28 -31.23 -31.54 9.00
CA MET A 28 -29.79 -31.33 9.10
C MET A 28 -29.04 -31.86 7.88
N PHE A 29 -29.50 -32.99 7.36
CA PHE A 29 -28.84 -33.66 6.23
C PHE A 29 -29.55 -33.44 4.89
N PHE A 30 -30.64 -32.68 4.86
CA PHE A 30 -31.35 -32.38 3.61
C PHE A 30 -30.47 -31.48 2.73
N GLY A 31 -30.18 -31.94 1.51
CA GLY A 31 -29.28 -31.24 0.57
C GLY A 31 -27.88 -31.10 1.10
N PHE A 32 -27.45 -31.99 2.02
CA PHE A 32 -26.10 -31.94 2.58
C PHE A 32 -25.03 -32.13 1.51
N GLU A 33 -25.22 -33.08 0.61
CA GLU A 33 -24.26 -33.36 -0.47
C GLU A 33 -24.12 -32.16 -1.40
N GLU A 34 -25.22 -31.57 -1.86
CA GLU A 34 -25.18 -30.39 -2.74
C GLU A 34 -24.48 -29.22 -2.07
N ARG A 35 -24.83 -28.91 -0.81
CA ARG A 35 -24.18 -27.85 -0.04
C ARG A 35 -22.70 -28.12 0.21
N PHE A 36 -22.37 -29.39 0.50
CA PHE A 36 -20.98 -29.79 0.71
C PHE A 36 -20.15 -29.57 -0.54
N TYR A 37 -20.65 -29.99 -1.71
CA TYR A 37 -19.95 -29.77 -2.97
C TYR A 37 -19.88 -28.29 -3.34
N GLU A 38 -20.90 -27.48 -3.10
CA GLU A 38 -20.87 -26.05 -3.32
C GLU A 38 -19.85 -25.35 -2.42
N ASP A 39 -19.81 -25.70 -1.14
CA ASP A 39 -18.84 -25.15 -0.20
C ASP A 39 -17.41 -25.61 -0.52
N ALA A 40 -17.22 -26.86 -0.97
CA ALA A 40 -15.94 -27.36 -1.42
C ALA A 40 -15.43 -26.62 -2.66
N LYS A 41 -16.28 -26.44 -3.69
CA LYS A 41 -15.96 -25.64 -4.90
C LYS A 41 -15.62 -24.20 -4.54
N ARG A 42 -16.41 -23.56 -3.68
CA ARG A 42 -16.18 -22.21 -3.20
C ARG A 42 -14.84 -22.10 -2.48
N SER A 43 -14.55 -23.06 -1.61
CA SER A 43 -13.30 -23.12 -0.86
C SER A 43 -12.10 -23.31 -1.79
N GLU A 44 -12.17 -24.24 -2.75
CA GLU A 44 -11.13 -24.49 -3.74
C GLU A 44 -10.79 -23.21 -4.53
N LEU A 45 -11.80 -22.55 -5.09
CA LEU A 45 -11.63 -21.34 -5.89
C LEU A 45 -11.12 -20.16 -5.07
N SER A 46 -11.67 -19.97 -3.88
CA SER A 46 -11.26 -18.86 -3.00
C SER A 46 -9.83 -19.03 -2.52
N MET A 47 -9.43 -20.27 -2.14
CA MET A 47 -8.06 -20.57 -1.73
C MET A 47 -7.07 -20.45 -2.88
N GLY A 48 -7.39 -20.92 -4.09
CA GLY A 48 -6.56 -20.72 -5.27
C GLY A 48 -6.34 -19.24 -5.55
N SER A 49 -7.39 -18.43 -5.48
CA SER A 49 -7.29 -16.98 -5.63
C SER A 49 -6.41 -16.33 -4.55
N MET A 50 -6.51 -16.78 -3.31
CA MET A 50 -5.71 -16.30 -2.18
C MET A 50 -4.23 -16.68 -2.32
N ARG A 51 -3.93 -17.93 -2.77
CA ARG A 51 -2.56 -18.39 -3.05
C ARG A 51 -1.90 -17.54 -4.12
N VAL A 52 -2.58 -17.25 -5.22
CA VAL A 52 -2.06 -16.35 -6.27
C VAL A 52 -1.78 -14.96 -5.71
N GLY A 53 -2.67 -14.40 -4.90
CA GLY A 53 -2.47 -13.10 -4.24
C GLY A 53 -1.26 -13.11 -3.32
N SER A 54 -1.15 -14.11 -2.46
CA SER A 54 -0.04 -14.29 -1.52
C SER A 54 1.31 -14.48 -2.23
N LYS A 55 1.37 -15.30 -3.28
CA LYS A 55 2.60 -15.48 -4.07
C LYS A 55 3.03 -14.19 -4.78
N ARG A 56 2.08 -13.43 -5.34
CA ARG A 56 2.37 -12.10 -5.92
C ARG A 56 2.88 -11.12 -4.87
N ALA A 57 2.27 -11.08 -3.69
CA ALA A 57 2.72 -10.22 -2.59
C ALA A 57 4.14 -10.60 -2.15
N LYS A 58 4.41 -11.90 -1.92
CA LYS A 58 5.73 -12.39 -1.55
C LYS A 58 6.78 -12.06 -2.62
N ALA A 59 6.47 -12.29 -3.89
CA ALA A 59 7.36 -11.97 -4.99
C ALA A 59 7.63 -10.47 -5.08
N GLY A 60 6.61 -9.63 -4.91
CA GLY A 60 6.73 -8.17 -4.90
C GLY A 60 7.54 -7.60 -3.75
N LEU A 61 7.58 -8.30 -2.62
CA LEU A 61 8.34 -7.87 -1.44
C LEU A 61 9.76 -8.47 -1.41
N ALA A 62 9.93 -9.74 -1.79
CA ALA A 62 11.17 -10.47 -1.57
C ALA A 62 11.61 -11.36 -2.74
N GLY A 63 10.88 -11.37 -3.87
CA GLY A 63 11.12 -12.27 -5.00
C GLY A 63 12.36 -11.95 -5.82
N SER A 64 12.90 -10.73 -5.75
CA SER A 64 14.13 -10.34 -6.45
C SER A 64 15.00 -9.47 -5.56
N PHE A 65 16.28 -9.32 -5.96
CA PHE A 65 17.20 -8.39 -5.29
C PHE A 65 16.61 -6.96 -5.23
N TRP A 66 16.05 -6.48 -6.34
CA TRP A 66 15.44 -5.16 -6.41
C TRP A 66 14.17 -5.00 -5.58
N ALA A 67 13.39 -6.06 -5.41
CA ALA A 67 12.24 -6.07 -4.51
C ALA A 67 12.67 -5.91 -3.04
N LYS A 68 13.72 -6.63 -2.62
CA LYS A 68 14.32 -6.50 -1.28
C LYS A 68 14.96 -5.14 -1.07
N ALA A 69 15.73 -4.66 -2.06
CA ALA A 69 16.33 -3.33 -2.01
C ALA A 69 15.28 -2.23 -1.86
N ARG A 70 14.15 -2.34 -2.60
CA ARG A 70 13.04 -1.40 -2.49
C ARG A 70 12.48 -1.32 -1.07
N LEU A 71 12.32 -2.44 -0.37
CA LEU A 71 11.84 -2.45 1.03
C LEU A 71 12.72 -1.62 1.97
N ILE A 72 14.04 -1.65 1.74
CA ILE A 72 14.99 -0.89 2.54
C ILE A 72 14.94 0.58 2.14
N VAL A 73 15.07 0.87 0.83
CA VAL A 73 15.20 2.25 0.36
C VAL A 73 13.91 3.06 0.43
N MET A 74 12.73 2.44 0.47
CA MET A 74 11.46 3.18 0.57
C MET A 74 11.29 3.93 1.89
N ALA A 75 11.99 3.51 2.95
CA ALA A 75 11.97 4.19 4.25
C ALA A 75 12.97 5.36 4.30
N LEU A 76 13.98 5.38 3.43
CA LEU A 76 15.04 6.40 3.45
C LEU A 76 14.52 7.83 3.24
N PRO A 77 13.60 8.12 2.28
CA PRO A 77 13.06 9.46 2.13
C PRO A 77 12.39 9.95 3.41
N VAL A 78 11.59 9.10 4.07
CA VAL A 78 10.92 9.47 5.33
C VAL A 78 11.94 9.74 6.43
N ALA A 79 12.94 8.87 6.58
CA ALA A 79 13.99 9.02 7.58
C ALA A 79 14.85 10.31 7.34
N SER A 80 15.09 10.67 6.08
CA SER A 80 15.89 11.85 5.76
C SER A 80 15.24 13.18 6.17
N PHE A 81 13.91 13.21 6.36
CA PHE A 81 13.19 14.40 6.86
C PHE A 81 13.36 14.66 8.36
N LEU A 82 13.96 13.74 9.11
CA LEU A 82 14.37 14.00 10.48
C LEU A 82 15.49 15.04 10.53
N LEU A 83 16.23 15.19 9.44
CA LEU A 83 17.30 16.17 9.32
C LEU A 83 16.77 17.50 8.79
N PRO A 84 17.32 18.63 9.27
CA PRO A 84 16.91 19.95 8.80
C PRO A 84 17.33 20.19 7.35
N TRP A 85 16.39 20.67 6.54
CA TRP A 85 16.66 21.09 5.17
C TRP A 85 17.26 22.49 5.11
N GLY A 86 16.90 23.30 6.08
CA GLY A 86 17.38 24.65 6.26
C GLY A 86 16.69 25.32 7.43
N THR A 87 17.27 26.38 7.88
CA THR A 87 16.72 27.21 8.96
C THR A 87 16.61 28.64 8.49
N LEU A 88 15.58 29.33 8.93
CA LEU A 88 15.38 30.77 8.76
C LEU A 88 15.07 31.33 10.13
N SER A 89 15.76 32.40 10.54
CA SER A 89 15.48 33.10 11.78
C SER A 89 15.32 34.59 11.56
N ALA A 90 14.42 35.19 12.32
CA ALA A 90 14.21 36.61 12.36
C ALA A 90 14.21 37.10 13.82
N GLY A 91 15.18 37.94 14.17
CA GLY A 91 15.27 38.66 15.42
C GLY A 91 14.47 39.94 15.32
N LEU A 92 13.27 39.94 15.89
CA LEU A 92 12.39 41.12 15.90
C LEU A 92 12.41 41.78 17.26
N PRO A 93 12.05 43.10 17.36
CA PRO A 93 12.01 43.81 18.62
C PRO A 93 11.05 43.18 19.65
N PHE A 94 10.08 42.39 19.16
CA PHE A 94 9.04 41.75 19.98
C PHE A 94 9.34 40.25 20.29
N GLY A 95 10.47 39.74 19.84
CA GLY A 95 10.89 38.34 20.04
C GLY A 95 11.55 37.75 18.81
N ALA A 96 12.44 36.80 19.05
CA ALA A 96 13.08 36.05 17.96
C ALA A 96 12.16 34.93 17.49
N GLN A 97 11.97 34.83 16.18
CA GLN A 97 11.27 33.72 15.51
C GLN A 97 12.26 32.90 14.73
N SER A 98 12.13 31.57 14.81
CA SER A 98 12.95 30.65 14.04
C SER A 98 12.09 29.58 13.39
N TRP A 99 12.37 29.33 12.12
CA TRP A 99 11.69 28.32 11.34
C TRP A 99 12.71 27.30 10.84
N GLN A 100 12.40 26.04 10.99
CA GLN A 100 13.23 24.95 10.51
C GLN A 100 12.43 24.11 9.50
N ALA A 101 12.93 23.99 8.27
CA ALA A 101 12.34 23.10 7.28
C ALA A 101 12.77 21.66 7.59
N GLY A 102 11.80 20.80 7.89
CA GLY A 102 11.97 19.40 8.28
C GLY A 102 10.83 18.95 9.19
N ILE A 103 10.72 17.66 9.49
CA ILE A 103 9.61 17.13 10.30
C ILE A 103 9.55 17.80 11.68
N MET A 104 10.68 17.93 12.35
CA MET A 104 10.73 18.56 13.68
C MET A 104 10.29 20.03 13.63
N GLY A 105 10.71 20.76 12.60
CA GLY A 105 10.29 22.14 12.41
C GLY A 105 8.80 22.27 12.08
N PHE A 106 8.27 21.39 11.27
CA PHE A 106 6.82 21.35 10.99
C PHE A 106 6.02 21.01 12.25
N MET A 107 6.46 20.04 13.06
CA MET A 107 5.81 19.72 14.32
C MET A 107 5.82 20.94 15.26
N GLY A 108 6.95 21.63 15.40
CA GLY A 108 7.05 22.85 16.20
C GLY A 108 6.13 23.98 15.71
N LEU A 109 6.01 24.16 14.39
CA LEU A 109 5.08 25.14 13.81
C LEU A 109 3.61 24.85 14.12
N PHE A 110 3.22 23.56 14.11
CA PHE A 110 1.83 23.19 14.36
C PHE A 110 1.50 23.09 15.86
N MET A 111 2.43 22.68 16.71
CA MET A 111 2.18 22.41 18.13
C MET A 111 2.58 23.58 19.03
N ASP A 112 3.72 24.20 18.78
CA ASP A 112 4.28 25.21 19.67
C ASP A 112 4.02 26.64 19.21
N ASN A 113 3.93 26.86 17.88
CA ASN A 113 3.76 28.20 17.31
C ASN A 113 2.83 28.18 16.09
N PRO A 114 1.51 28.03 16.26
CA PRO A 114 0.54 27.97 15.17
C PRO A 114 0.49 29.24 14.31
N ASP A 115 0.85 30.39 14.88
CA ASP A 115 0.92 31.67 14.16
C ASP A 115 2.23 31.84 13.35
N GLY A 116 3.19 30.95 13.52
CA GLY A 116 4.50 31.06 12.88
C GLY A 116 4.42 30.99 11.35
N LEU A 117 3.55 30.16 10.77
CA LEU A 117 3.37 30.06 9.32
C LEU A 117 2.63 31.26 8.72
N PRO A 118 1.49 31.71 9.26
CA PRO A 118 0.86 32.97 8.84
C PRO A 118 1.81 34.17 8.96
N PHE A 119 2.63 34.24 10.02
CA PHE A 119 3.62 35.27 10.18
C PHE A 119 4.70 35.22 9.11
N LEU A 120 5.28 34.03 8.81
CA LEU A 120 6.23 33.84 7.72
C LEU A 120 5.65 34.30 6.37
N MET A 121 4.39 33.96 6.08
CA MET A 121 3.70 34.39 4.88
C MET A 121 3.46 35.91 4.82
N SER A 122 3.14 36.53 5.94
CA SER A 122 2.97 38.01 6.02
C SER A 122 4.28 38.72 5.74
N MET A 123 5.40 38.23 6.28
CA MET A 123 6.74 38.75 6.00
C MET A 123 7.18 38.56 4.54
N ALA A 124 6.76 37.47 3.92
CA ALA A 124 7.03 37.22 2.49
C ALA A 124 6.31 38.21 1.55
N ASN A 125 5.22 38.84 2.01
CA ASN A 125 4.49 39.86 1.27
C ASN A 125 4.94 41.28 1.57
N GLY A 126 5.82 41.49 2.59
CA GLY A 126 6.32 42.81 3.02
C GLY A 126 7.57 43.27 2.25
N GLU A 127 8.20 44.33 2.78
CA GLU A 127 9.42 44.94 2.20
C GLU A 127 10.62 43.98 2.15
N TRP A 128 10.71 43.01 3.08
CA TRP A 128 11.75 42.00 3.19
C TRP A 128 11.44 40.73 2.35
N ASN A 129 10.65 40.88 1.31
CA ASN A 129 9.97 39.79 0.62
C ASN A 129 10.89 38.74 -0.03
N ALA A 130 12.09 39.13 -0.49
CA ALA A 130 12.98 38.19 -1.22
C ALA A 130 13.44 37.02 -0.36
N LEU A 131 13.98 37.29 0.85
CA LEU A 131 14.46 36.27 1.78
C LEU A 131 13.30 35.38 2.26
N PHE A 132 12.20 35.99 2.67
CA PHE A 132 11.06 35.26 3.21
C PHE A 132 10.28 34.48 2.14
N ARG A 133 10.20 35.00 0.91
CA ARG A 133 9.64 34.24 -0.23
C ARG A 133 10.46 32.98 -0.56
N LEU A 134 11.78 33.09 -0.52
CA LEU A 134 12.66 31.92 -0.69
C LEU A 134 12.51 30.94 0.48
N GLY A 135 12.32 31.47 1.69
CA GLY A 135 11.97 30.66 2.87
C GLY A 135 10.66 29.89 2.67
N VAL A 136 9.59 30.55 2.24
CA VAL A 136 8.30 29.91 1.93
C VAL A 136 8.46 28.85 0.84
N ALA A 137 9.26 29.11 -0.19
CA ALA A 137 9.56 28.13 -1.24
C ALA A 137 10.31 26.90 -0.69
N LEU A 138 11.30 27.10 0.18
CA LEU A 138 12.02 26.03 0.86
C LEU A 138 11.07 25.17 1.72
N PHE A 139 10.22 25.78 2.52
CA PHE A 139 9.24 25.10 3.35
C PHE A 139 8.19 24.35 2.51
N GLY A 140 7.70 24.99 1.44
CA GLY A 140 6.75 24.39 0.51
C GLY A 140 7.34 23.17 -0.20
N ALA A 141 8.59 23.26 -0.66
CA ALA A 141 9.30 22.13 -1.26
C ALA A 141 9.49 20.97 -0.26
N ALA A 142 9.86 21.28 0.99
CA ALA A 142 10.02 20.29 2.04
C ALA A 142 8.68 19.61 2.37
N ALA A 143 7.60 20.37 2.53
CA ALA A 143 6.27 19.85 2.78
C ALA A 143 5.77 18.94 1.65
N LEU A 144 5.95 19.38 0.39
CA LEU A 144 5.62 18.58 -0.79
C LEU A 144 6.41 17.26 -0.81
N ALA A 145 7.70 17.31 -0.54
CA ALA A 145 8.54 16.12 -0.52
C ALA A 145 8.15 15.15 0.60
N VAL A 146 7.74 15.64 1.79
CA VAL A 146 7.17 14.80 2.87
C VAL A 146 5.93 14.07 2.39
N VAL A 147 4.97 14.78 1.79
CA VAL A 147 3.75 14.17 1.26
C VAL A 147 4.07 13.11 0.21
N LEU A 148 4.97 13.43 -0.72
CA LEU A 148 5.39 12.49 -1.77
C LEU A 148 6.09 11.25 -1.18
N SER A 149 6.89 11.39 -0.12
CA SER A 149 7.55 10.26 0.53
C SER A 149 6.55 9.28 1.16
N VAL A 150 5.52 9.82 1.83
CA VAL A 150 4.43 9.00 2.39
C VAL A 150 3.65 8.30 1.27
N LEU A 151 3.34 9.00 0.18
CA LEU A 151 2.65 8.40 -0.97
C LEU A 151 3.48 7.30 -1.63
N VAL A 152 4.79 7.49 -1.81
CA VAL A 152 5.70 6.45 -2.34
C VAL A 152 5.69 5.22 -1.43
N LEU A 153 5.73 5.42 -0.13
CA LEU A 153 5.68 4.33 0.85
C LEU A 153 4.36 3.57 0.76
N LEU A 154 3.22 4.27 0.75
CA LEU A 154 1.89 3.66 0.61
C LEU A 154 1.74 2.89 -0.70
N VAL A 155 2.13 3.48 -1.84
CA VAL A 155 2.08 2.83 -3.15
C VAL A 155 2.98 1.60 -3.19
N SER A 156 4.14 1.66 -2.55
CA SER A 156 5.06 0.53 -2.44
C SER A 156 4.45 -0.63 -1.65
N PHE A 157 3.71 -0.36 -0.58
CA PHE A 157 2.94 -1.38 0.13
C PHE A 157 1.78 -1.93 -0.71
N LEU A 158 1.06 -1.09 -1.45
CA LEU A 158 -0.05 -1.51 -2.31
C LEU A 158 0.40 -2.30 -3.56
N SER A 159 1.70 -2.47 -3.78
CA SER A 159 2.23 -3.20 -4.95
C SER A 159 1.80 -4.67 -5.05
N PHE A 160 1.27 -5.27 -3.95
CA PHE A 160 0.67 -6.61 -3.98
C PHE A 160 -0.58 -6.69 -4.88
N VAL A 161 -1.28 -5.58 -5.12
CA VAL A 161 -2.47 -5.55 -6.00
C VAL A 161 -2.05 -5.67 -7.45
N SER A 162 -1.05 -4.89 -7.89
CA SER A 162 -0.54 -4.89 -9.25
C SER A 162 0.91 -4.40 -9.28
N LEU A 163 1.86 -5.34 -9.31
CA LEU A 163 3.29 -5.06 -9.28
C LEU A 163 3.72 -4.01 -10.30
N LYS A 164 3.38 -4.24 -11.59
CA LYS A 164 3.83 -3.36 -12.68
C LYS A 164 3.24 -1.95 -12.57
N ARG A 165 1.92 -1.83 -12.38
CA ARG A 165 1.25 -0.52 -12.32
C ARG A 165 1.71 0.29 -11.11
N MET A 166 1.78 -0.35 -9.93
CA MET A 166 2.20 0.33 -8.69
C MET A 166 3.68 0.72 -8.73
N SER A 167 4.55 -0.08 -9.34
CA SER A 167 5.95 0.30 -9.53
C SER A 167 6.10 1.52 -10.44
N VAL A 168 5.31 1.63 -11.53
CA VAL A 168 5.32 2.81 -12.40
C VAL A 168 4.85 4.06 -11.65
N ILE A 169 3.76 3.96 -10.87
CA ILE A 169 3.28 5.07 -10.04
C ILE A 169 4.35 5.48 -9.02
N ALA A 170 5.00 4.51 -8.37
CA ALA A 170 6.09 4.79 -7.43
C ALA A 170 7.29 5.48 -8.10
N VAL A 171 7.62 5.13 -9.35
CA VAL A 171 8.66 5.82 -10.16
C VAL A 171 8.29 7.29 -10.38
N ILE A 172 7.05 7.56 -10.79
CA ILE A 172 6.58 8.94 -11.04
C ILE A 172 6.65 9.76 -9.73
N LEU A 173 6.10 9.21 -8.63
CA LEU A 173 6.10 9.90 -7.34
C LEU A 173 7.50 10.12 -6.79
N SER A 174 8.42 9.14 -6.95
CA SER A 174 9.81 9.28 -6.52
C SER A 174 10.54 10.30 -7.37
N GLY A 175 10.25 10.39 -8.67
CA GLY A 175 10.81 11.41 -9.57
C GLY A 175 10.35 12.82 -9.18
N LEU A 176 9.05 13.00 -8.90
CA LEU A 176 8.51 14.27 -8.41
C LEU A 176 9.12 14.65 -7.04
N GLY A 177 9.29 13.65 -6.15
CA GLY A 177 9.97 13.86 -4.86
C GLY A 177 11.40 14.32 -5.02
N ALA A 178 12.16 13.71 -5.92
CA ALA A 178 13.53 14.12 -6.23
C ALA A 178 13.58 15.56 -6.78
N LEU A 179 12.65 15.93 -7.66
CA LEU A 179 12.54 17.31 -8.18
C LEU A 179 12.19 18.31 -7.07
N ALA A 180 11.27 17.96 -6.16
CA ALA A 180 10.95 18.80 -5.02
C ALA A 180 12.16 18.98 -4.08
N CYS A 181 12.95 17.92 -3.84
CA CYS A 181 14.18 17.98 -3.05
C CYS A 181 15.24 18.85 -3.72
N ALA A 182 15.43 18.72 -5.03
CA ALA A 182 16.35 19.57 -5.79
C ALA A 182 15.94 21.04 -5.73
N GLY A 183 14.65 21.33 -5.91
CA GLY A 183 14.09 22.68 -5.77
C GLY A 183 14.28 23.24 -4.37
N GLY A 184 14.05 22.44 -3.33
CA GLY A 184 14.29 22.80 -1.94
C GLY A 184 15.77 23.06 -1.64
N PHE A 185 16.67 22.26 -2.19
CA PHE A 185 18.12 22.48 -2.06
C PHE A 185 18.55 23.80 -2.70
N VAL A 186 18.09 24.10 -3.93
CA VAL A 186 18.34 25.38 -4.59
C VAL A 186 17.76 26.54 -3.79
N ALA A 187 16.52 26.42 -3.32
CA ALA A 187 15.91 27.44 -2.49
C ALA A 187 16.70 27.69 -1.20
N GLY A 188 17.23 26.63 -0.57
CA GLY A 188 18.09 26.74 0.61
C GLY A 188 19.40 27.51 0.35
N ILE A 189 20.06 27.23 -0.78
CA ILE A 189 21.24 28.00 -1.21
C ILE A 189 20.90 29.49 -1.42
N LEU A 190 19.77 29.75 -2.08
CA LEU A 190 19.32 31.13 -2.32
C LEU A 190 18.95 31.84 -1.02
N VAL A 191 18.34 31.16 -0.05
CA VAL A 191 18.06 31.71 1.30
C VAL A 191 19.37 32.07 2.00
N GLN A 192 20.37 31.19 1.97
CA GLN A 192 21.69 31.45 2.57
C GLN A 192 22.37 32.64 1.92
N ASN A 193 22.37 32.72 0.61
CA ASN A 193 22.99 33.83 -0.12
C ASN A 193 22.23 35.16 0.12
N ALA A 194 20.92 35.13 0.11
CA ALA A 194 20.09 36.31 0.40
C ALA A 194 20.29 36.81 1.82
N SER A 195 20.41 35.94 2.81
CA SER A 195 20.67 36.34 4.20
C SER A 195 22.06 36.94 4.36
N ALA A 196 23.09 36.38 3.68
CA ALA A 196 24.42 36.93 3.67
C ALA A 196 24.47 38.32 3.01
N ALA A 197 23.75 38.52 1.90
CA ALA A 197 23.68 39.80 1.19
C ALA A 197 23.01 40.91 2.00
N LEU A 198 22.06 40.56 2.87
CA LEU A 198 21.39 41.53 3.75
C LEU A 198 22.33 42.10 4.83
N ALA A 199 23.44 41.40 5.17
CA ALA A 199 24.40 41.75 6.21
C ALA A 199 23.77 42.19 7.56
N ASN A 200 22.52 41.73 7.84
CA ASN A 200 21.79 42.05 9.03
C ASN A 200 21.79 40.86 10.00
N PRO A 201 22.41 40.96 11.17
CA PRO A 201 22.51 39.84 12.12
C PRO A 201 21.11 39.35 12.64
N ASN A 202 20.08 40.19 12.50
CA ASN A 202 18.74 39.82 12.91
C ASN A 202 18.02 38.86 11.93
N PHE A 203 18.53 38.73 10.70
CA PHE A 203 17.96 37.86 9.70
C PHE A 203 18.99 36.86 9.22
N THR A 204 18.87 35.63 9.63
CA THR A 204 19.81 34.58 9.23
C THR A 204 19.08 33.44 8.55
N GLY A 205 19.70 32.93 7.49
CA GLY A 205 19.24 31.75 6.77
C GLY A 205 20.41 30.78 6.57
N ALA A 206 20.23 29.54 6.88
CA ALA A 206 21.26 28.53 6.71
C ALA A 206 20.69 27.32 5.97
N LEU A 207 21.49 26.80 5.02
CA LEU A 207 21.21 25.54 4.33
C LEU A 207 21.54 24.37 5.25
N GLY A 208 20.63 23.40 5.34
CA GLY A 208 20.86 22.13 6.03
C GLY A 208 21.17 20.98 5.07
N TYR A 209 21.76 19.93 5.60
CA TYR A 209 22.10 18.74 4.81
C TYR A 209 20.90 17.87 4.44
N GLY A 210 19.76 18.08 5.10
CA GLY A 210 18.54 17.27 4.93
C GLY A 210 18.03 17.24 3.49
N ALA A 211 18.04 18.39 2.78
CA ALA A 211 17.59 18.45 1.40
C ALA A 211 18.45 17.59 0.45
N LEU A 212 19.77 17.60 0.61
CA LEU A 212 20.69 16.79 -0.20
C LEU A 212 20.53 15.29 0.09
N LEU A 213 20.42 14.92 1.39
CA LEU A 213 20.21 13.53 1.78
C LEU A 213 18.85 13.02 1.34
N SER A 214 17.80 13.84 1.39
CA SER A 214 16.48 13.51 0.86
C SER A 214 16.51 13.31 -0.66
N LEU A 215 17.25 14.15 -1.39
CA LEU A 215 17.46 13.99 -2.83
C LEU A 215 18.12 12.64 -3.14
N ALA A 216 19.19 12.29 -2.43
CA ALA A 216 19.87 11.01 -2.58
C ALA A 216 18.94 9.83 -2.25
N ALA A 217 18.14 9.94 -1.18
CA ALA A 217 17.17 8.94 -0.78
C ALA A 217 16.09 8.72 -1.85
N PHE A 218 15.52 9.79 -2.42
CA PHE A 218 14.58 9.70 -3.53
C PHE A 218 15.22 9.13 -4.80
N ALA A 219 16.46 9.47 -5.11
CA ALA A 219 17.19 8.91 -6.25
C ALA A 219 17.38 7.39 -6.08
N CYS A 220 17.75 6.91 -4.89
CA CYS A 220 17.83 5.48 -4.59
C CYS A 220 16.47 4.80 -4.74
N THR A 221 15.40 5.41 -4.22
CA THR A 221 14.05 4.88 -4.30
C THR A 221 13.55 4.85 -5.75
N LEU A 222 13.82 5.90 -6.52
CA LEU A 222 13.53 5.98 -7.96
C LEU A 222 14.23 4.84 -8.72
N THR A 223 15.52 4.64 -8.48
CA THR A 223 16.30 3.59 -9.14
C THR A 223 15.78 2.21 -8.83
N ALA A 224 15.46 1.91 -7.56
CA ALA A 224 14.93 0.62 -7.15
C ALA A 224 13.56 0.34 -7.80
N ASN A 225 12.65 1.33 -7.79
CA ASN A 225 11.32 1.19 -8.41
C ASN A 225 11.40 1.11 -9.94
N LEU A 226 12.31 1.86 -10.58
CA LEU A 226 12.54 1.81 -12.03
C LEU A 226 13.04 0.43 -12.45
N MET A 227 14.05 -0.10 -11.74
CA MET A 227 14.57 -1.44 -12.02
C MET A 227 13.51 -2.52 -11.86
N LEU A 228 12.64 -2.38 -10.86
CA LEU A 228 11.53 -3.30 -10.64
C LEU A 228 10.44 -3.17 -11.72
N ALA A 229 10.17 -1.96 -12.20
CA ALA A 229 9.20 -1.71 -13.27
C ALA A 229 9.68 -2.27 -14.62
N VAL A 230 10.99 -2.16 -14.90
CA VAL A 230 11.60 -2.62 -16.16
C VAL A 230 11.84 -4.14 -16.15
N LYS A 231 12.51 -4.66 -15.13
CA LYS A 231 12.84 -6.10 -15.06
C LYS A 231 11.65 -6.97 -14.69
N GLY A 232 10.66 -6.40 -13.99
CA GLY A 232 9.57 -7.17 -13.42
C GLY A 232 10.02 -8.10 -12.29
N VAL A 233 9.10 -8.96 -11.87
CA VAL A 233 9.39 -10.07 -10.95
C VAL A 233 8.68 -11.29 -11.49
N GLU A 234 9.42 -12.35 -11.71
CA GLU A 234 8.85 -13.64 -12.07
C GLU A 234 8.14 -14.24 -10.86
N VAL A 235 6.93 -14.72 -11.07
CA VAL A 235 6.11 -15.32 -10.02
C VAL A 235 5.75 -16.72 -10.49
N GLU A 236 6.31 -17.72 -9.84
CA GLU A 236 5.93 -19.10 -10.07
C GLU A 236 4.63 -19.42 -9.33
N PHE A 237 3.59 -19.74 -10.10
CA PHE A 237 2.31 -20.19 -9.56
C PHE A 237 2.28 -21.72 -9.52
N ALA A 238 1.53 -22.29 -8.57
CA ALA A 238 1.23 -23.70 -8.59
C ALA A 238 0.25 -24.00 -9.73
N GLU A 239 0.29 -25.23 -10.21
CA GLU A 239 -0.57 -25.72 -11.26
C GLU A 239 -2.05 -25.48 -10.91
N GLY A 240 -2.81 -24.91 -11.82
CA GLY A 240 -4.24 -24.65 -11.65
C GLY A 240 -4.60 -23.43 -10.78
N ASP A 241 -3.67 -22.83 -10.01
CA ASP A 241 -4.01 -21.68 -9.14
C ASP A 241 -4.47 -20.44 -9.92
N VAL A 242 -3.85 -20.19 -11.09
CA VAL A 242 -4.22 -19.06 -11.95
C VAL A 242 -5.62 -19.27 -12.53
N GLU A 243 -5.90 -20.49 -13.00
CA GLU A 243 -7.19 -20.88 -13.56
C GLU A 243 -8.31 -20.79 -12.51
N ARG A 244 -8.07 -21.34 -11.30
CA ARG A 244 -8.99 -21.20 -10.16
C ARG A 244 -9.33 -19.75 -9.87
N ARG A 245 -8.33 -18.87 -9.94
CA ARG A 245 -8.56 -17.43 -9.73
C ARG A 245 -9.40 -16.79 -10.83
N GLU A 246 -9.18 -17.15 -12.09
CA GLU A 246 -9.97 -16.63 -13.21
C GLU A 246 -11.43 -17.08 -13.12
N ILE A 247 -11.66 -18.35 -12.84
CA ILE A 247 -13.00 -18.90 -12.61
C ILE A 247 -13.65 -18.19 -11.42
N TRP A 248 -12.93 -18.01 -10.32
CA TRP A 248 -13.45 -17.28 -9.15
C TRP A 248 -13.87 -15.86 -9.44
N GLN A 249 -13.12 -15.15 -10.30
CA GLN A 249 -13.51 -13.81 -10.73
C GLN A 249 -14.78 -13.82 -11.59
N LYS A 250 -14.96 -14.81 -12.45
CA LYS A 250 -16.19 -14.97 -13.25
C LYS A 250 -17.40 -15.31 -12.36
N VAL A 251 -17.22 -16.19 -11.38
CA VAL A 251 -18.27 -16.49 -10.39
C VAL A 251 -18.67 -15.24 -9.60
N LYS A 252 -17.71 -14.44 -9.14
CA LYS A 252 -17.99 -13.18 -8.42
C LYS A 252 -18.71 -12.14 -9.27
N LYS A 253 -18.51 -12.15 -10.58
CA LYS A 253 -19.21 -11.26 -11.52
C LYS A 253 -20.60 -11.79 -11.92
N GLY A 254 -20.93 -13.02 -11.53
CA GLY A 254 -22.18 -13.67 -11.91
C GLY A 254 -22.18 -14.22 -13.35
N GLU A 255 -21.02 -14.32 -13.99
CA GLU A 255 -20.89 -14.85 -15.35
C GLU A 255 -21.02 -16.39 -15.39
N ILE A 256 -20.69 -17.06 -14.28
CA ILE A 256 -20.78 -18.51 -14.11
C ILE A 256 -21.40 -18.80 -12.75
N GLN A 257 -22.34 -19.78 -12.70
CA GLN A 257 -22.92 -20.23 -11.44
C GLN A 257 -22.04 -21.33 -10.84
N LEU A 258 -21.87 -21.29 -9.51
CA LEU A 258 -21.03 -22.25 -8.78
C LEU A 258 -21.56 -23.69 -8.90
N ALA A 259 -22.88 -23.85 -8.99
CA ALA A 259 -23.54 -25.14 -9.15
C ALA A 259 -23.19 -25.86 -10.45
N GLU A 260 -22.95 -25.10 -11.54
CA GLU A 260 -22.65 -25.63 -12.88
C GLU A 260 -21.22 -26.17 -13.02
N LEU A 261 -20.33 -25.82 -12.08
CA LEU A 261 -18.93 -26.24 -12.13
C LEU A 261 -18.78 -27.70 -11.67
N PRO A 262 -17.89 -28.50 -12.29
CA PRO A 262 -17.54 -29.82 -11.80
C PRO A 262 -16.80 -29.74 -10.45
N TYR A 263 -16.64 -30.88 -9.78
CA TYR A 263 -15.76 -31.03 -8.64
C TYR A 263 -14.82 -32.21 -8.87
N PRO A 264 -13.48 -32.02 -8.77
CA PRO A 264 -12.75 -30.75 -8.51
C PRO A 264 -12.93 -29.74 -9.65
N VAL A 265 -12.92 -28.44 -9.33
CA VAL A 265 -13.14 -27.37 -10.33
C VAL A 265 -11.98 -27.29 -11.34
N VAL A 266 -10.76 -27.55 -10.88
CA VAL A 266 -9.56 -27.60 -11.71
C VAL A 266 -8.78 -28.87 -11.36
N GLU A 267 -8.63 -29.74 -12.35
CA GLU A 267 -7.82 -30.94 -12.23
C GLU A 267 -6.33 -30.58 -12.26
N THR A 268 -5.61 -31.02 -11.25
CA THR A 268 -4.15 -30.85 -11.14
C THR A 268 -3.49 -32.23 -10.96
N ALA A 269 -2.18 -32.31 -11.12
CA ALA A 269 -1.46 -33.54 -10.84
C ALA A 269 -1.72 -34.04 -9.40
N GLU A 270 -1.77 -33.11 -8.44
CA GLU A 270 -2.05 -33.41 -7.03
C GLU A 270 -3.47 -33.97 -6.80
N THR A 271 -4.48 -33.46 -7.51
CA THR A 271 -5.85 -33.99 -7.40
C THR A 271 -5.95 -35.37 -7.99
N ARG A 272 -5.30 -35.65 -9.13
CA ARG A 272 -5.26 -36.97 -9.77
C ARG A 272 -4.53 -38.00 -8.90
N GLU A 273 -3.41 -37.62 -8.29
CA GLU A 273 -2.70 -38.52 -7.35
C GLU A 273 -3.54 -38.87 -6.13
N ARG A 274 -4.27 -37.88 -5.59
CA ARG A 274 -5.18 -38.08 -4.46
C ARG A 274 -6.34 -38.99 -4.80
N GLU A 275 -6.95 -38.81 -5.96
CA GLU A 275 -8.02 -39.69 -6.46
C GLU A 275 -7.52 -41.12 -6.67
N ALA A 276 -6.36 -41.30 -7.27
CA ALA A 276 -5.72 -42.61 -7.44
C ALA A 276 -5.40 -43.29 -6.09
N LEU A 277 -5.00 -42.53 -5.06
CA LEU A 277 -4.80 -43.08 -3.71
C LEU A 277 -6.10 -43.52 -3.07
N ILE A 278 -7.15 -42.71 -3.21
CA ILE A 278 -8.51 -43.03 -2.66
C ILE A 278 -9.07 -44.27 -3.36
N GLU A 279 -8.94 -44.36 -4.68
CA GLU A 279 -9.36 -45.56 -5.43
C GLU A 279 -8.61 -46.82 -4.98
N LYS A 280 -7.31 -46.68 -4.72
CA LYS A 280 -6.48 -47.80 -4.22
C LYS A 280 -6.86 -48.23 -2.81
N GLU A 281 -7.18 -47.31 -1.94
CA GLU A 281 -7.63 -47.59 -0.55
C GLU A 281 -9.01 -48.22 -0.55
N LEU A 282 -9.96 -47.66 -1.28
CA LEU A 282 -11.34 -48.19 -1.38
C LEU A 282 -11.42 -49.48 -2.16
N GLY A 283 -10.63 -49.66 -3.21
CA GLY A 283 -10.54 -50.88 -3.98
C GLY A 283 -9.85 -52.04 -3.25
N GLY A 284 -9.03 -51.75 -2.24
CA GLY A 284 -8.41 -52.75 -1.36
C GLY A 284 -9.29 -53.32 -0.28
N GLU A 285 -10.42 -52.64 0.06
CA GLU A 285 -11.38 -53.11 1.08
C GLU A 285 -12.49 -54.03 0.51
N ILE A 286 -12.58 -54.17 -0.82
CA ILE A 286 -13.64 -54.98 -1.49
C ILE A 286 -13.08 -56.31 -2.03
N ALA A 287 -11.80 -56.61 -1.85
CA ALA A 287 -11.17 -57.88 -2.20
C ALA A 287 -10.85 -58.70 -0.94
#